data_d080cf31f4249d01e9ba783a33c37ec0
#
_entry.id   d080cf31f4249d01e9ba783a33c37ec0
#
_cell.length_a   1.000
_cell.length_b   1.000
_cell.length_c   1.000
_cell.angle_alpha   90.00
_cell.angle_beta   90.00
_cell.angle_gamma   90.00
#
_symmetry.space_group_name_H-M   'P 1'
#
loop_
_entity.id
_entity.type
_entity.pdbx_description
1 polymer ?
#
loop_
_entity_poly.entity_id
_entity_poly.type
_entity_poly.pdbx_seq_one_letter_code
_entity_poly.pdbx_strand_id
1 'polypeptide(L)'
;MSDEELLNAITSMVERESRGGYLLPIQKMDAVNSIYKMYRGLGGLLDSILADENVTEVMINGPDNIFVERSGRLTRVDKHFKDEQELRRVIDLIVGKAHREVSEANPIVDTRLEDGSRVNVVLAPIALSGSTVTIRKFSKQPMTMEKLLEYGSITPEVARFLQKLVKARY
;
A
#
# COMPACT_ATOMS: atom_id res chain seq x y z
N MET A 1 -20.49 10.09 -2.80
CA MET A 1 -19.87 10.91 -3.86
C MET A 1 -19.06 9.97 -4.74
N SER A 2 -19.43 9.84 -6.00
CA SER A 2 -18.70 9.03 -6.98
C SER A 2 -17.33 9.64 -7.29
N ASP A 3 -16.46 8.88 -7.95
CA ASP A 3 -15.14 9.38 -8.35
C ASP A 3 -15.25 10.55 -9.32
N GLU A 4 -16.23 10.49 -10.21
CA GLU A 4 -16.51 11.55 -11.18
C GLU A 4 -16.99 12.84 -10.49
N GLU A 5 -17.91 12.73 -9.52
CA GLU A 5 -18.38 13.87 -8.73
C GLU A 5 -17.24 14.52 -7.92
N LEU A 6 -16.35 13.69 -7.34
CA LEU A 6 -15.19 14.16 -6.60
C LEU A 6 -14.21 14.88 -7.52
N LEU A 7 -13.86 14.30 -8.66
CA LEU A 7 -12.98 14.90 -9.66
C LEU A 7 -13.53 16.24 -10.15
N ASN A 8 -14.81 16.31 -10.47
CA ASN A 8 -15.46 17.54 -10.91
C ASN A 8 -15.43 18.63 -9.83
N ALA A 9 -15.69 18.26 -8.57
CA ALA A 9 -15.61 19.18 -7.44
C ALA A 9 -14.18 19.72 -7.23
N ILE A 10 -13.16 18.85 -7.26
CA ILE A 10 -11.75 19.23 -7.14
C ILE A 10 -11.33 20.13 -8.30
N THR A 11 -11.69 19.78 -9.54
CA THR A 11 -11.37 20.57 -10.72
C THR A 11 -11.95 21.98 -10.62
N SER A 12 -13.22 22.08 -10.27
CA SER A 12 -13.90 23.37 -10.07
C SER A 12 -13.26 24.20 -8.95
N MET A 13 -12.79 23.57 -7.88
CA MET A 13 -12.08 24.23 -6.79
C MET A 13 -10.72 24.76 -7.25
N VAL A 14 -9.91 23.93 -7.93
CA VAL A 14 -8.61 24.33 -8.46
C VAL A 14 -8.75 25.45 -9.49
N GLU A 15 -9.74 25.40 -10.36
CA GLU A 15 -10.02 26.46 -11.34
C GLU A 15 -10.40 27.77 -10.65
N ARG A 16 -11.25 27.72 -9.60
CA ARG A 16 -11.65 28.90 -8.84
C ARG A 16 -10.48 29.55 -8.12
N GLU A 17 -9.69 28.77 -7.39
CA GLU A 17 -8.54 29.26 -6.64
C GLU A 17 -7.41 29.75 -7.56
N SER A 18 -7.31 29.20 -8.78
CA SER A 18 -6.28 29.62 -9.75
C SER A 18 -6.65 30.88 -10.54
N ARG A 19 -7.82 31.48 -10.35
CA ARG A 19 -8.24 32.72 -11.05
C ARG A 19 -7.40 33.95 -10.68
N GLY A 20 -6.70 33.92 -9.55
CA GLY A 20 -5.80 34.99 -9.09
C GLY A 20 -4.30 34.77 -9.39
N GLY A 21 -3.92 33.65 -10.00
CA GLY A 21 -2.55 33.29 -10.30
C GLY A 21 -2.43 32.54 -11.64
N TYR A 22 -1.30 32.79 -12.34
CA TYR A 22 -1.03 32.08 -13.60
C TYR A 22 -0.53 30.64 -13.30
N LEU A 23 -1.43 29.68 -13.22
CA LEU A 23 -1.08 28.27 -13.27
C LEU A 23 -1.19 27.75 -14.71
N LEU A 24 -0.16 27.11 -15.20
CA LEU A 24 -0.18 26.42 -16.49
C LEU A 24 -1.20 25.27 -16.45
N PRO A 25 -1.84 24.90 -17.59
CA PRO A 25 -2.79 23.79 -17.64
C PRO A 25 -2.25 22.50 -17.01
N ILE A 26 -0.98 22.18 -17.23
CA ILE A 26 -0.32 21.01 -16.64
C ILE A 26 -0.24 21.09 -15.13
N GLN A 27 0.05 22.27 -14.56
CA GLN A 27 0.11 22.49 -13.12
C GLN A 27 -1.27 22.36 -12.46
N LYS A 28 -2.33 22.80 -13.15
CA LYS A 28 -3.71 22.60 -12.67
C LYS A 28 -4.08 21.13 -12.65
N MET A 29 -3.73 20.39 -13.69
CA MET A 29 -3.97 18.95 -13.76
C MET A 29 -3.20 18.19 -12.68
N ASP A 30 -1.93 18.56 -12.43
CA ASP A 30 -1.13 17.98 -11.34
C ASP A 30 -1.72 18.28 -9.97
N ALA A 31 -2.22 19.50 -9.75
CA ALA A 31 -2.91 19.87 -8.51
C ALA A 31 -4.21 19.05 -8.32
N VAL A 32 -5.05 18.93 -9.35
CA VAL A 32 -6.26 18.10 -9.31
C VAL A 32 -5.92 16.65 -8.97
N ASN A 33 -4.93 16.08 -9.65
CA ASN A 33 -4.49 14.69 -9.41
C ASN A 33 -3.91 14.51 -7.99
N SER A 34 -3.16 15.48 -7.50
CA SER A 34 -2.59 15.45 -6.16
C SER A 34 -3.68 15.48 -5.10
N ILE A 35 -4.64 16.40 -5.23
CA ILE A 35 -5.78 16.51 -4.31
C ILE A 35 -6.65 15.25 -4.38
N TYR A 36 -6.93 14.73 -5.58
CA TYR A 36 -7.68 13.48 -5.74
C TYR A 36 -6.99 12.30 -5.04
N LYS A 37 -5.68 12.16 -5.22
CA LYS A 37 -4.88 11.14 -4.53
C LYS A 37 -4.89 11.32 -3.01
N MET A 38 -4.92 12.55 -2.51
CA MET A 38 -5.06 12.80 -1.05
C MET A 38 -6.40 12.33 -0.50
N TYR A 39 -7.48 12.49 -1.28
CA TYR A 39 -8.84 12.09 -0.86
C TYR A 39 -9.12 10.60 -1.05
N ARG A 40 -8.65 10.02 -2.16
CA ARG A 40 -8.92 8.62 -2.51
C ARG A 40 -7.71 7.70 -2.28
N GLY A 41 -6.52 8.27 -2.17
CA GLY A 41 -5.28 7.54 -1.93
C GLY A 41 -5.11 7.10 -0.48
N LEU A 42 -3.95 6.56 -0.20
CA LEU A 42 -3.48 6.15 1.13
C LEU A 42 -2.51 7.20 1.72
N GLY A 43 -2.70 8.49 1.39
CA GLY A 43 -1.90 9.58 1.96
C GLY A 43 -0.63 9.92 1.18
N GLY A 44 -0.66 9.84 -0.17
CA GLY A 44 0.40 10.38 -1.05
C GLY A 44 1.76 9.69 -0.94
N LEU A 45 2.36 9.68 0.25
CA LEU A 45 3.62 8.99 0.51
C LEU A 45 3.50 7.49 0.24
N LEU A 46 2.51 6.86 0.84
CA LEU A 46 2.29 5.42 0.73
C LEU A 46 1.84 5.03 -0.68
N ASP A 47 1.03 5.86 -1.33
CA ASP A 47 0.60 5.64 -2.73
C ASP A 47 1.80 5.57 -3.67
N SER A 48 2.81 6.43 -3.48
CA SER A 48 4.01 6.44 -4.32
C SER A 48 4.85 5.18 -4.14
N ILE A 49 4.90 4.64 -2.93
CA ILE A 49 5.64 3.40 -2.61
C ILE A 49 4.89 2.18 -3.16
N LEU A 50 3.57 2.15 -2.98
CA LEU A 50 2.74 1.03 -3.45
C LEU A 50 2.59 0.98 -4.97
N ALA A 51 2.76 2.11 -5.66
CA ALA A 51 2.76 2.16 -7.13
C ALA A 51 4.01 1.51 -7.76
N ASP A 52 5.11 1.37 -7.00
CA ASP A 52 6.30 0.66 -7.48
C ASP A 52 6.01 -0.86 -7.57
N GLU A 53 5.98 -1.40 -8.79
CA GLU A 53 5.68 -2.83 -9.03
C GLU A 53 6.75 -3.77 -8.47
N ASN A 54 7.98 -3.29 -8.25
CA ASN A 54 9.05 -4.08 -7.67
C ASN A 54 8.97 -4.21 -6.15
N VAL A 55 8.16 -3.35 -5.50
CA VAL A 55 7.90 -3.45 -4.07
C VAL A 55 6.92 -4.59 -3.82
N THR A 56 7.33 -5.54 -3.00
CA THR A 56 6.51 -6.70 -2.59
C THR A 56 5.92 -6.52 -1.20
N GLU A 57 6.62 -5.81 -0.32
CA GLU A 57 6.17 -5.55 1.05
C GLU A 57 6.57 -4.15 1.51
N VAL A 58 5.72 -3.51 2.29
CA VAL A 58 5.96 -2.22 2.94
C VAL A 58 5.78 -2.41 4.44
N MET A 59 6.77 -2.00 5.22
CA MET A 59 6.74 -2.06 6.68
C MET A 59 6.97 -0.68 7.25
N ILE A 60 6.06 -0.22 8.08
CA ILE A 60 6.09 1.06 8.77
C ILE A 60 6.18 0.77 10.27
N ASN A 61 7.22 1.23 10.92
CA ASN A 61 7.47 1.04 12.34
C ASN A 61 7.58 2.41 13.02
N GLY A 62 6.42 2.97 13.37
CA GLY A 62 6.31 4.36 13.77
C GLY A 62 6.48 5.33 12.60
N PRO A 63 6.35 6.64 12.82
CA PRO A 63 6.35 7.63 11.74
C PRO A 63 7.67 7.71 10.98
N ASP A 64 8.80 7.43 11.64
CA ASP A 64 10.14 7.69 11.10
C ASP A 64 10.77 6.52 10.35
N ASN A 65 10.22 5.31 10.48
CA ASN A 65 10.88 4.11 9.98
C ASN A 65 10.00 3.38 8.98
N ILE A 66 10.24 3.67 7.71
CA ILE A 66 9.58 3.00 6.59
C ILE A 66 10.60 2.12 5.88
N PHE A 67 10.27 0.85 5.72
CA PHE A 67 11.05 -0.13 4.99
C PHE A 67 10.22 -0.70 3.85
N VAL A 68 10.90 -1.06 2.79
CA VAL A 68 10.30 -1.75 1.65
C VAL A 68 11.12 -2.96 1.27
N GLU A 69 10.45 -4.02 0.87
CA GLU A 69 11.08 -5.17 0.25
C GLU A 69 11.01 -5.04 -1.27
N ARG A 70 12.15 -5.20 -1.94
CA ARG A 70 12.27 -5.31 -3.40
C ARG A 70 13.14 -6.50 -3.74
N SER A 71 12.61 -7.44 -4.51
CA SER A 71 13.35 -8.64 -4.95
C SER A 71 14.04 -9.38 -3.79
N GLY A 72 13.35 -9.56 -2.66
CA GLY A 72 13.87 -10.24 -1.47
C GLY A 72 14.86 -9.42 -0.63
N ARG A 73 15.07 -8.13 -0.96
CA ARG A 73 15.97 -7.25 -0.20
C ARG A 73 15.17 -6.16 0.51
N LEU A 74 15.41 -6.06 1.80
CA LEU A 74 14.83 -5.01 2.65
C LEU A 74 15.69 -3.74 2.57
N THR A 75 15.03 -2.60 2.27
CA THR A 75 15.69 -1.29 2.21
C THR A 75 14.87 -0.26 2.97
N ARG A 76 15.53 0.63 3.71
CA ARG A 76 14.88 1.77 4.34
C ARG A 76 14.57 2.83 3.28
N VAL A 77 13.38 3.41 3.36
CA VAL A 77 12.96 4.53 2.50
C VAL A 77 13.40 5.84 3.16
N ASP A 78 14.00 6.74 2.36
CA ASP A 78 14.36 8.09 2.82
C ASP A 78 13.15 9.04 2.76
N LYS A 79 12.07 8.61 3.41
CA LYS A 79 10.83 9.37 3.61
C LYS A 79 10.23 8.94 4.94
N HIS A 80 9.49 9.83 5.58
CA HIS A 80 8.85 9.59 6.87
C HIS A 80 7.50 10.33 6.93
N PHE A 81 6.67 9.94 7.87
CA PHE A 81 5.48 10.71 8.24
C PHE A 81 5.92 11.86 9.17
N LYS A 82 5.19 12.95 9.14
CA LYS A 82 5.48 14.11 9.97
C LYS A 82 5.45 13.77 11.47
N ASP A 83 4.47 12.99 11.87
CA ASP A 83 4.20 12.60 13.24
C ASP A 83 3.29 11.36 13.30
N GLU A 84 3.08 10.85 14.51
CA GLU A 84 2.18 9.70 14.77
C GLU A 84 0.73 10.02 14.38
N GLN A 85 0.30 11.28 14.42
CA GLN A 85 -1.06 11.66 14.03
C GLN A 85 -1.27 11.53 12.51
N GLU A 86 -0.25 11.86 11.72
CA GLU A 86 -0.31 11.66 10.27
C GLU A 86 -0.33 10.17 9.94
N LEU A 87 0.54 9.38 10.57
CA LEU A 87 0.54 7.93 10.43
C LEU A 87 -0.83 7.34 10.82
N ARG A 88 -1.40 7.79 11.93
CA ARG A 88 -2.72 7.35 12.39
C ARG A 88 -3.82 7.63 11.37
N ARG A 89 -3.84 8.83 10.76
CA ARG A 89 -4.80 9.15 9.69
C ARG A 89 -4.68 8.22 8.50
N VAL A 90 -3.45 7.89 8.12
CA VAL A 90 -3.19 6.93 7.03
C VAL A 90 -3.67 5.53 7.41
N ILE A 91 -3.44 5.10 8.65
CA ILE A 91 -3.95 3.83 9.16
C ILE A 91 -5.48 3.78 9.08
N ASP A 92 -6.15 4.83 9.56
CA ASP A 92 -7.62 4.90 9.54
C ASP A 92 -8.18 4.85 8.09
N LEU A 93 -7.49 5.50 7.14
CA LEU A 93 -7.83 5.41 5.72
C LEU A 93 -7.66 3.99 5.15
N ILE A 94 -6.56 3.32 5.47
CA ILE A 94 -6.28 1.94 5.02
C ILE A 94 -7.35 0.99 5.55
N VAL A 95 -7.59 1.04 6.86
CA VAL A 95 -8.52 0.13 7.55
C VAL A 95 -9.96 0.42 7.12
N GLY A 96 -10.31 1.72 6.94
CA GLY A 96 -11.62 2.15 6.46
C GLY A 96 -11.93 1.64 5.04
N LYS A 97 -10.94 1.63 4.13
CA LYS A 97 -11.10 1.03 2.78
C LYS A 97 -11.39 -0.47 2.83
N ALA A 98 -10.94 -1.15 3.86
CA ALA A 98 -11.23 -2.57 4.09
C ALA A 98 -12.53 -2.78 4.90
N HIS A 99 -13.34 -1.74 5.11
CA HIS A 99 -14.55 -1.76 5.94
C HIS A 99 -14.30 -2.29 7.36
N ARG A 100 -13.17 -1.94 7.93
CA ARG A 100 -12.75 -2.29 9.30
C ARG A 100 -12.51 -1.01 10.10
N GLU A 101 -12.42 -1.19 11.41
CA GLU A 101 -12.06 -0.13 12.36
C GLU A 101 -10.94 -0.61 13.25
N VAL A 102 -10.06 0.31 13.63
CA VAL A 102 -8.99 0.07 14.59
C VAL A 102 -9.05 1.15 15.67
N SER A 103 -8.96 0.74 16.93
CA SER A 103 -9.06 1.64 18.09
C SER A 103 -8.17 1.16 19.22
N GLU A 104 -8.03 1.96 20.28
CA GLU A 104 -7.30 1.55 21.47
C GLU A 104 -7.91 0.30 22.14
N ALA A 105 -9.23 0.11 22.02
CA ALA A 105 -9.90 -1.08 22.52
C ALA A 105 -9.66 -2.32 21.64
N ASN A 106 -9.45 -2.11 20.32
CA ASN A 106 -9.13 -3.15 19.34
C ASN A 106 -7.90 -2.70 18.53
N PRO A 107 -6.69 -2.75 19.11
CA PRO A 107 -5.51 -2.11 18.54
C PRO A 107 -4.83 -2.93 17.42
N ILE A 108 -5.30 -4.13 17.15
CA ILE A 108 -4.71 -5.04 16.15
C ILE A 108 -5.76 -5.35 15.09
N VAL A 109 -5.43 -5.08 13.84
CA VAL A 109 -6.27 -5.39 12.68
C VAL A 109 -5.46 -6.11 11.62
N ASP A 110 -5.98 -7.25 11.15
CA ASP A 110 -5.51 -7.96 9.97
C ASP A 110 -6.64 -7.94 8.94
N THR A 111 -6.35 -7.40 7.75
CA THR A 111 -7.36 -7.22 6.70
C THR A 111 -6.75 -7.33 5.32
N ARG A 112 -7.61 -7.24 4.29
CA ARG A 112 -7.19 -7.20 2.88
C ARG A 112 -7.77 -5.99 2.20
N LEU A 113 -6.96 -5.36 1.35
CA LEU A 113 -7.40 -4.31 0.44
C LEU A 113 -8.13 -4.90 -0.77
N GLU A 114 -8.79 -4.05 -1.55
CA GLU A 114 -9.53 -4.45 -2.75
C GLU A 114 -8.66 -5.13 -3.81
N ASP A 115 -7.37 -4.74 -3.89
CA ASP A 115 -6.38 -5.35 -4.79
C ASP A 115 -5.87 -6.72 -4.30
N GLY A 116 -6.38 -7.21 -3.16
CA GLY A 116 -5.98 -8.48 -2.53
C GLY A 116 -4.75 -8.37 -1.60
N SER A 117 -4.11 -7.20 -1.52
CA SER A 117 -2.98 -6.96 -0.62
C SER A 117 -3.38 -7.15 0.84
N ARG A 118 -2.55 -7.84 1.60
CA ARG A 118 -2.79 -8.08 3.03
C ARG A 118 -2.20 -6.94 3.84
N VAL A 119 -2.98 -6.44 4.79
CA VAL A 119 -2.58 -5.39 5.69
C VAL A 119 -2.71 -5.86 7.13
N ASN A 120 -1.63 -5.71 7.89
CA ASN A 120 -1.62 -5.87 9.33
C ASN A 120 -1.30 -4.52 9.99
N VAL A 121 -2.08 -4.14 10.97
CA VAL A 121 -1.92 -2.91 11.75
C VAL A 121 -1.85 -3.26 13.23
N VAL A 122 -0.89 -2.64 13.93
CA VAL A 122 -0.83 -2.68 15.40
C VAL A 122 -0.63 -1.25 15.89
N LEU A 123 -1.56 -0.76 16.71
CA LEU A 123 -1.50 0.58 17.27
C LEU A 123 -0.60 0.67 18.50
N ALA A 124 -0.08 1.87 18.75
CA ALA A 124 0.42 2.24 20.07
C ALA A 124 -0.75 2.19 21.10
N PRO A 125 -0.53 1.82 22.37
CA PRO A 125 0.77 1.48 23.01
C PRO A 125 1.17 -0.01 22.86
N ILE A 126 0.39 -0.85 22.17
CA ILE A 126 0.76 -2.27 21.99
C ILE A 126 2.05 -2.34 21.15
N ALA A 127 2.12 -1.56 20.08
CA ALA A 127 3.36 -1.34 19.35
C ALA A 127 4.22 -0.30 20.09
N LEU A 128 5.32 -0.77 20.73
CA LEU A 128 6.13 0.05 21.65
C LEU A 128 6.89 1.20 20.97
N SER A 129 7.16 1.11 19.69
CA SER A 129 7.92 2.11 18.91
C SER A 129 7.04 3.02 18.07
N GLY A 130 5.77 3.17 18.43
CA GLY A 130 4.74 3.81 17.60
C GLY A 130 3.91 2.80 16.83
N SER A 131 2.82 3.25 16.23
CA SER A 131 1.94 2.38 15.45
C SER A 131 2.68 1.72 14.30
N THR A 132 2.39 0.44 14.04
CA THR A 132 3.03 -0.32 12.95
C THR A 132 2.02 -0.71 11.90
N VAL A 133 2.47 -0.71 10.65
CA VAL A 133 1.69 -1.17 9.49
C VAL A 133 2.56 -2.03 8.61
N THR A 134 2.08 -3.22 8.30
CA THR A 134 2.71 -4.07 7.30
C THR A 134 1.74 -4.30 6.15
N ILE A 135 2.15 -3.97 4.93
CA ILE A 135 1.36 -4.18 3.71
C ILE A 135 2.12 -5.15 2.81
N ARG A 136 1.58 -6.34 2.63
CA ARG A 136 2.11 -7.33 1.70
C ARG A 136 1.29 -7.31 0.43
N LYS A 137 1.92 -6.83 -0.65
CA LYS A 137 1.25 -6.70 -1.94
C LYS A 137 0.86 -8.06 -2.51
N PHE A 138 -0.32 -8.11 -3.10
CA PHE A 138 -0.72 -9.27 -3.87
C PHE A 138 0.12 -9.35 -5.14
N SER A 139 0.79 -10.48 -5.35
CA SER A 139 1.59 -10.68 -6.56
C SER A 139 0.67 -10.82 -7.78
N LYS A 140 0.81 -9.91 -8.75
CA LYS A 140 0.11 -10.00 -10.04
C LYS A 140 0.62 -11.17 -10.88
N GLN A 141 1.83 -11.66 -10.61
CA GLN A 141 2.43 -12.79 -11.30
C GLN A 141 2.38 -14.02 -10.40
N PRO A 142 1.62 -15.05 -10.75
CA PRO A 142 1.58 -16.27 -9.97
C PRO A 142 2.98 -16.92 -9.93
N MET A 143 3.32 -17.51 -8.79
CA MET A 143 4.53 -18.31 -8.67
C MET A 143 4.31 -19.62 -9.42
N THR A 144 5.01 -19.78 -10.55
CA THR A 144 4.92 -20.99 -11.37
C THR A 144 6.02 -21.99 -10.99
N MET A 145 5.88 -23.24 -11.42
CA MET A 145 6.87 -24.28 -11.21
C MET A 145 8.22 -23.90 -11.85
N GLU A 146 8.17 -23.27 -13.03
CA GLU A 146 9.36 -22.80 -13.75
C GLU A 146 10.10 -21.74 -12.96
N LYS A 147 9.39 -20.78 -12.36
CA LYS A 147 10.01 -19.75 -11.49
C LYS A 147 10.64 -20.35 -10.22
N LEU A 148 10.01 -21.36 -9.63
CA LEU A 148 10.57 -22.06 -8.47
C LEU A 148 11.88 -22.79 -8.82
N LEU A 149 11.94 -23.36 -10.01
CA LEU A 149 13.17 -23.99 -10.53
C LEU A 149 14.25 -22.94 -10.83
N GLU A 150 13.89 -21.83 -11.48
CA GLU A 150 14.81 -20.72 -11.79
C GLU A 150 15.41 -20.11 -10.52
N TYR A 151 14.61 -19.92 -9.48
CA TYR A 151 15.06 -19.42 -8.18
C TYR A 151 15.83 -20.46 -7.35
N GLY A 152 15.91 -21.71 -7.81
CA GLY A 152 16.55 -22.78 -7.07
C GLY A 152 15.81 -23.20 -5.79
N SER A 153 14.53 -22.79 -5.66
CA SER A 153 13.70 -23.12 -4.50
C SER A 153 13.34 -24.61 -4.45
N ILE A 154 13.29 -25.25 -5.60
CA ILE A 154 13.07 -26.68 -5.76
C ILE A 154 14.00 -27.25 -6.84
N THR A 155 14.32 -28.55 -6.73
CA THR A 155 15.05 -29.28 -7.78
C THR A 155 14.09 -29.80 -8.86
N PRO A 156 14.60 -30.10 -10.08
CA PRO A 156 13.77 -30.74 -11.12
C PRO A 156 13.18 -32.07 -10.69
N GLU A 157 13.83 -32.79 -9.78
CA GLU A 157 13.33 -34.07 -9.24
C GLU A 157 12.12 -33.84 -8.33
N VAL A 158 12.22 -32.85 -7.43
CA VAL A 158 11.11 -32.45 -6.54
C VAL A 158 9.93 -31.96 -7.37
N ALA A 159 10.16 -31.15 -8.39
CA ALA A 159 9.11 -30.67 -9.28
C ALA A 159 8.35 -31.82 -9.94
N ARG A 160 9.07 -32.81 -10.50
CA ARG A 160 8.46 -34.01 -11.10
C ARG A 160 7.69 -34.85 -10.08
N PHE A 161 8.21 -34.96 -8.87
CA PHE A 161 7.54 -35.69 -7.78
C PHE A 161 6.22 -35.01 -7.40
N LEU A 162 6.24 -33.69 -7.16
CA LEU A 162 5.05 -32.89 -6.83
C LEU A 162 3.97 -32.98 -7.93
N GLN A 163 4.38 -32.91 -9.21
CA GLN A 163 3.45 -33.07 -10.32
C GLN A 163 2.77 -34.45 -10.33
N LYS A 164 3.49 -35.50 -9.96
CA LYS A 164 2.90 -36.85 -9.85
C LYS A 164 1.91 -36.93 -8.70
N LEU A 165 2.23 -36.35 -7.54
CA LEU A 165 1.33 -36.30 -6.39
C LEU A 165 0.01 -35.58 -6.73
N VAL A 166 0.09 -34.39 -7.34
CA VAL A 166 -1.09 -33.64 -7.75
C VAL A 166 -1.94 -34.42 -8.76
N LYS A 167 -1.31 -35.11 -9.75
CA LYS A 167 -2.03 -35.96 -10.70
C LYS A 167 -2.71 -37.15 -10.01
N ALA A 168 -2.09 -37.70 -8.98
CA ALA A 168 -2.65 -38.79 -8.17
C ALA A 168 -3.72 -38.32 -7.16
N ARG A 169 -4.01 -37.00 -7.12
CA ARG A 169 -4.96 -36.36 -6.17
C ARG A 169 -4.55 -36.52 -4.69
N TYR A 170 -3.26 -36.57 -4.42
CA TYR A 170 -2.71 -36.45 -3.08
C TYR A 170 -2.52 -34.98 -2.70
#